data_2dbc595b2bf500b5686804f31731cb82
#
_entry.id   2dbc595b2bf500b5686804f31731cb82
#
_cell.length_a   1.000
_cell.length_b   1.000
_cell.length_c   1.000
_cell.angle_alpha   90.00
_cell.angle_beta   90.00
_cell.angle_gamma   90.00
#
_symmetry.space_group_name_H-M   'P 1'
#
loop_
_entity.id
_entity.type
_entity.pdbx_description
1 polymer ?
#
loop_
_entity_poly.entity_id
_entity_poly.type
_entity_poly.pdbx_seq_one_letter_code
_entity_poly.pdbx_strand_id
1 'polypeptide(L)'
;MDSYLNTNLSLDKLSEELANKNSEFFFIKDHKQAFGYLKLNSGSSQTELKDEKALEIERIYITKAYQGKKAGQQLYEKAIQEAKNKNAEYVWLGVWEKNHKAIEFYKKNGFEVFDKHIFTLGDEEQTDLMMRLFI
;
A
#
# COMPACT_ATOMS: atom_id res chain seq x y z
N MET A 1 3.22 25.26 -1.52
CA MET A 1 2.07 24.42 -1.84
C MET A 1 2.02 23.15 -1.05
N ASP A 2 3.17 22.52 -0.87
CA ASP A 2 3.17 21.28 -0.08
C ASP A 2 2.69 21.51 1.35
N SER A 3 3.04 22.64 1.94
CA SER A 3 2.59 22.96 3.30
C SER A 3 1.08 23.12 3.36
N TYR A 4 0.49 23.69 2.31
CA TYR A 4 -0.96 23.81 2.22
C TYR A 4 -1.60 22.43 2.19
N LEU A 5 -1.09 21.54 1.35
CA LEU A 5 -1.62 20.19 1.27
C LEU A 5 -1.45 19.46 2.61
N ASN A 6 -0.31 19.63 3.25
CA ASN A 6 -0.05 18.96 4.52
C ASN A 6 -1.00 19.39 5.62
N THR A 7 -1.44 20.65 5.61
CA THR A 7 -2.36 21.14 6.62
C THR A 7 -3.80 20.75 6.35
N ASN A 8 -4.14 20.46 5.09
CA ASN A 8 -5.51 20.17 4.72
C ASN A 8 -5.78 18.69 4.41
N LEU A 9 -4.74 17.86 4.44
CA LEU A 9 -4.91 16.44 4.19
C LEU A 9 -5.40 15.73 5.44
N SER A 10 -6.24 14.75 5.24
CA SER A 10 -6.69 13.87 6.32
C SER A 10 -6.81 12.45 5.83
N LEU A 11 -6.68 11.50 6.75
CA LEU A 11 -6.84 10.08 6.44
C LEU A 11 -8.11 9.58 7.12
N ASP A 12 -9.04 9.09 6.30
CA ASP A 12 -10.27 8.50 6.80
C ASP A 12 -10.23 6.99 6.63
N LYS A 13 -10.84 6.30 7.55
CA LYS A 13 -10.95 4.85 7.50
C LYS A 13 -12.30 4.46 6.93
N LEU A 14 -12.29 3.54 5.96
CA LEU A 14 -13.47 2.91 5.44
C LEU A 14 -13.26 1.41 5.50
N SER A 15 -13.92 0.74 6.39
CA SER A 15 -13.64 -0.68 6.57
C SER A 15 -14.86 -1.52 6.82
N GLU A 16 -15.68 -1.09 7.74
CA GLU A 16 -16.70 -1.97 8.31
C GLU A 16 -17.73 -2.37 7.29
N GLU A 17 -18.12 -1.44 6.44
CA GLU A 17 -19.16 -1.68 5.46
C GLU A 17 -18.70 -2.54 4.31
N LEU A 18 -17.42 -2.85 4.24
CA LEU A 18 -16.89 -3.58 3.10
C LEU A 18 -16.78 -5.07 3.34
N ALA A 19 -17.52 -5.58 4.23
CA ALA A 19 -17.74 -7.01 4.36
C ALA A 19 -16.55 -7.85 4.78
N ASN A 20 -15.33 -7.36 4.70
CA ASN A 20 -14.16 -8.15 5.04
C ASN A 20 -13.39 -7.52 6.19
N LYS A 21 -13.44 -8.19 7.35
CA LYS A 21 -12.80 -7.68 8.56
C LYS A 21 -11.28 -7.56 8.46
N ASN A 22 -10.68 -8.29 7.53
CA ASN A 22 -9.22 -8.33 7.39
C ASN A 22 -8.70 -7.41 6.30
N SER A 23 -9.58 -6.62 5.68
CA SER A 23 -9.19 -5.60 4.73
C SER A 23 -9.60 -4.23 5.23
N GLU A 24 -8.69 -3.27 5.18
CA GLU A 24 -8.96 -1.93 5.62
C GLU A 24 -8.56 -0.93 4.54
N PHE A 25 -9.38 0.11 4.39
CA PHE A 25 -9.13 1.18 3.45
C PHE A 25 -8.93 2.48 4.20
N PHE A 26 -7.95 3.26 3.79
CA PHE A 26 -7.69 4.59 4.31
C PHE A 26 -7.65 5.56 3.15
N PHE A 27 -8.44 6.63 3.24
CA PHE A 27 -8.48 7.64 2.19
C PHE A 27 -7.72 8.87 2.61
N ILE A 28 -6.95 9.45 1.68
CA ILE A 28 -6.30 10.72 1.91
C ILE A 28 -7.11 11.79 1.16
N LYS A 29 -7.41 12.88 1.85
CA LYS A 29 -8.32 13.89 1.34
C LYS A 29 -7.69 15.27 1.34
N ASP A 30 -8.14 16.08 0.40
CA ASP A 30 -7.91 17.52 0.38
C ASP A 30 -9.28 18.14 0.53
N HIS A 31 -9.51 18.83 1.65
CA HIS A 31 -10.82 19.29 2.06
C HIS A 31 -11.78 18.13 2.22
N LYS A 32 -12.79 18.02 1.38
CA LYS A 32 -13.76 16.91 1.48
C LYS A 32 -13.66 15.91 0.35
N GLN A 33 -12.65 16.08 -0.50
CA GLN A 33 -12.52 15.22 -1.66
C GLN A 33 -11.33 14.28 -1.52
N ALA A 34 -11.59 12.99 -1.62
CA ALA A 34 -10.54 12.00 -1.59
C ALA A 34 -9.76 12.02 -2.90
N PHE A 35 -8.43 11.97 -2.82
CA PHE A 35 -7.58 11.93 -4.00
C PHE A 35 -6.62 10.75 -3.99
N GLY A 36 -6.73 9.90 -3.00
CA GLY A 36 -5.92 8.69 -2.94
C GLY A 36 -6.40 7.76 -1.85
N TYR A 37 -5.89 6.55 -1.87
CA TYR A 37 -6.24 5.59 -0.84
C TYR A 37 -5.15 4.54 -0.65
N LEU A 38 -5.21 3.91 0.51
CA LEU A 38 -4.37 2.79 0.91
C LEU A 38 -5.27 1.61 1.22
N LYS A 39 -4.95 0.45 0.68
CA LYS A 39 -5.65 -0.79 1.04
C LYS A 39 -4.68 -1.73 1.71
N LEU A 40 -5.02 -2.16 2.92
CA LEU A 40 -4.24 -3.09 3.71
C LEU A 40 -5.01 -4.39 3.91
N ASN A 41 -4.31 -5.50 3.82
CA ASN A 41 -4.91 -6.82 4.07
C ASN A 41 -4.13 -7.54 5.15
N SER A 42 -4.87 -8.24 6.02
CA SER A 42 -4.28 -9.08 7.05
C SER A 42 -4.92 -10.45 7.00
N GLY A 43 -4.28 -11.45 7.60
CA GLY A 43 -4.82 -12.78 7.69
C GLY A 43 -5.22 -13.36 6.34
N SER A 44 -6.43 -13.89 6.26
CA SER A 44 -6.93 -14.56 5.06
C SER A 44 -7.25 -13.61 3.91
N SER A 45 -7.28 -12.30 4.16
CA SER A 45 -7.51 -11.33 3.09
C SER A 45 -6.29 -11.04 2.25
N GLN A 46 -5.11 -11.45 2.69
CA GLN A 46 -3.90 -11.25 1.91
C GLN A 46 -4.02 -11.98 0.57
N THR A 47 -3.51 -11.35 -0.48
CA THR A 47 -3.75 -11.83 -1.83
C THR A 47 -2.96 -13.09 -2.16
N GLU A 48 -1.78 -13.25 -1.58
CA GLU A 48 -0.94 -14.41 -1.84
C GLU A 48 -0.33 -15.01 -0.59
N LEU A 49 0.57 -14.28 0.04
CA LEU A 49 1.24 -14.72 1.24
C LEU A 49 0.29 -14.54 2.41
N LYS A 50 -0.29 -15.63 2.90
CA LYS A 50 -1.30 -15.53 3.95
C LYS A 50 -0.70 -15.80 5.34
N ASP A 51 0.35 -15.05 5.64
CA ASP A 51 1.06 -15.15 6.90
C ASP A 51 0.40 -14.25 7.94
N GLU A 52 -0.05 -14.81 9.04
CA GLU A 52 -0.70 -14.04 10.11
C GLU A 52 0.22 -13.00 10.75
N LYS A 53 1.53 -13.16 10.58
CA LYS A 53 2.51 -12.21 11.12
C LYS A 53 2.82 -11.07 10.16
N ALA A 54 2.16 -11.04 9.01
CA ALA A 54 2.42 -10.05 7.99
C ALA A 54 1.23 -9.15 7.75
N LEU A 55 1.50 -7.94 7.30
CA LEU A 55 0.49 -7.03 6.79
C LEU A 55 0.82 -6.75 5.34
N GLU A 56 -0.17 -6.91 4.46
CA GLU A 56 0.01 -6.63 3.05
C GLU A 56 -0.44 -5.23 2.70
N ILE A 57 0.39 -4.49 1.97
CA ILE A 57 -0.05 -3.29 1.26
C ILE A 57 -0.50 -3.77 -0.11
N GLU A 58 -1.82 -3.92 -0.27
CA GLU A 58 -2.31 -4.36 -1.58
C GLU A 58 -2.20 -3.23 -2.60
N ARG A 59 -2.49 -2.00 -2.18
CA ARG A 59 -2.49 -0.89 -3.11
C ARG A 59 -2.30 0.44 -2.39
N ILE A 60 -1.48 1.29 -2.99
CA ILE A 60 -1.42 2.71 -2.68
C ILE A 60 -1.75 3.42 -3.98
N TYR A 61 -2.82 4.20 -3.98
CA TYR A 61 -3.27 4.89 -5.18
C TYR A 61 -3.40 6.38 -4.91
N ILE A 62 -2.85 7.18 -5.81
CA ILE A 62 -2.95 8.65 -5.77
C ILE A 62 -3.39 9.09 -7.15
N THR A 63 -4.40 9.96 -7.23
CA THR A 63 -4.82 10.51 -8.50
C THR A 63 -3.67 11.29 -9.12
N LYS A 64 -3.65 11.35 -10.44
CA LYS A 64 -2.52 11.92 -11.16
C LYS A 64 -2.23 13.36 -10.74
N ALA A 65 -3.28 14.14 -10.48
CA ALA A 65 -3.11 15.55 -10.11
C ALA A 65 -2.36 15.74 -8.80
N TYR A 66 -2.36 14.74 -7.92
CA TYR A 66 -1.75 14.83 -6.61
C TYR A 66 -0.46 14.03 -6.47
N GLN A 67 -0.02 13.39 -7.53
CA GLN A 67 1.24 12.65 -7.49
C GLN A 67 2.41 13.62 -7.38
N GLY A 68 3.47 13.19 -6.71
CA GLY A 68 4.64 14.03 -6.50
C GLY A 68 4.51 15.03 -5.36
N LYS A 69 3.42 14.97 -4.59
CA LYS A 69 3.19 15.88 -3.48
C LYS A 69 3.30 15.19 -2.12
N LYS A 70 4.08 14.13 -2.07
CA LYS A 70 4.34 13.35 -0.86
C LYS A 70 3.11 12.64 -0.29
N ALA A 71 2.02 12.58 -1.04
CA ALA A 71 0.83 11.88 -0.59
C ALA A 71 1.08 10.38 -0.47
N GLY A 72 1.83 9.80 -1.42
CA GLY A 72 2.19 8.39 -1.36
C GLY A 72 3.01 8.07 -0.12
N GLN A 73 3.91 8.97 0.26
CA GLN A 73 4.71 8.79 1.46
C GLN A 73 3.84 8.82 2.71
N GLN A 74 2.84 9.69 2.76
CA GLN A 74 1.92 9.74 3.89
C GLN A 74 1.12 8.44 4.02
N LEU A 75 0.61 7.92 2.90
CA LEU A 75 -0.12 6.65 2.92
C LEU A 75 0.79 5.50 3.32
N TYR A 76 2.01 5.50 2.82
CA TYR A 76 3.00 4.48 3.19
C TYR A 76 3.27 4.52 4.70
N GLU A 77 3.47 5.71 5.26
CA GLU A 77 3.74 5.84 6.69
C GLU A 77 2.54 5.37 7.53
N LYS A 78 1.33 5.60 7.02
CA LYS A 78 0.13 5.07 7.67
C LYS A 78 0.13 3.55 7.68
N ALA A 79 0.56 2.94 6.58
CA ALA A 79 0.64 1.48 6.49
C ALA A 79 1.60 0.93 7.54
N ILE A 80 2.77 1.55 7.69
CA ILE A 80 3.75 1.11 8.68
C ILE A 80 3.22 1.28 10.09
N GLN A 81 2.54 2.40 10.36
CA GLN A 81 1.93 2.64 11.65
C GLN A 81 0.90 1.56 11.99
N GLU A 82 0.04 1.22 11.02
CA GLU A 82 -0.97 0.18 11.22
C GLU A 82 -0.33 -1.18 11.45
N ALA A 83 0.75 -1.48 10.75
CA ALA A 83 1.46 -2.73 10.95
C ALA A 83 1.99 -2.84 12.37
N LYS A 84 2.56 -1.75 12.90
CA LYS A 84 3.04 -1.73 14.28
C LYS A 84 1.89 -1.87 15.27
N ASN A 85 0.78 -1.21 15.01
CA ASN A 85 -0.39 -1.32 15.88
C ASN A 85 -0.97 -2.73 15.92
N LYS A 86 -0.83 -3.47 14.84
CA LYS A 86 -1.32 -4.84 14.74
C LYS A 86 -0.27 -5.88 15.14
N ASN A 87 0.90 -5.42 15.59
CA ASN A 87 2.01 -6.28 15.98
C ASN A 87 2.49 -7.18 14.83
N ALA A 88 2.42 -6.69 13.60
CA ALA A 88 2.96 -7.41 12.46
C ALA A 88 4.48 -7.46 12.55
N GLU A 89 5.06 -8.57 12.09
CA GLU A 89 6.51 -8.72 12.07
C GLU A 89 7.11 -8.10 10.82
N TYR A 90 6.36 -8.09 9.73
CA TYR A 90 6.81 -7.48 8.49
C TYR A 90 5.62 -7.02 7.65
N VAL A 91 5.93 -6.12 6.73
CA VAL A 91 4.97 -5.62 5.74
C VAL A 91 5.45 -6.10 4.38
N TRP A 92 4.55 -6.57 3.54
CA TRP A 92 4.91 -7.03 2.21
C TRP A 92 3.96 -6.46 1.16
N LEU A 93 4.40 -6.52 -0.09
CA LEU A 93 3.61 -6.04 -1.22
C LEU A 93 4.06 -6.75 -2.50
N GLY A 94 3.20 -6.70 -3.51
CA GLY A 94 3.54 -7.12 -4.84
C GLY A 94 3.59 -5.91 -5.75
N VAL A 95 4.58 -5.85 -6.63
CA VAL A 95 4.72 -4.74 -7.56
C VAL A 95 5.17 -5.26 -8.92
N TRP A 96 4.55 -4.75 -10.00
CA TRP A 96 4.93 -5.13 -11.35
C TRP A 96 6.41 -4.83 -11.58
N GLU A 97 7.14 -5.82 -12.15
CA GLU A 97 8.59 -5.68 -12.31
C GLU A 97 9.00 -4.49 -13.17
N LYS A 98 8.11 -4.02 -14.05
CA LYS A 98 8.37 -2.88 -14.92
C LYS A 98 7.97 -1.54 -14.30
N ASN A 99 7.40 -1.56 -13.12
CA ASN A 99 7.05 -0.34 -12.42
C ASN A 99 8.25 0.16 -11.61
N HIS A 100 9.24 0.68 -12.34
CA HIS A 100 10.51 1.07 -11.73
C HIS A 100 10.36 2.16 -10.70
N LYS A 101 9.43 3.07 -10.90
CA LYS A 101 9.20 4.17 -9.98
C LYS A 101 8.73 3.64 -8.61
N ALA A 102 7.80 2.71 -8.61
CA ALA A 102 7.32 2.12 -7.37
C ALA A 102 8.39 1.28 -6.70
N ILE A 103 9.12 0.48 -7.48
CA ILE A 103 10.19 -0.36 -6.94
C ILE A 103 11.25 0.51 -6.26
N GLU A 104 11.66 1.59 -6.90
CA GLU A 104 12.62 2.53 -6.33
C GLU A 104 12.10 3.14 -5.03
N PHE A 105 10.82 3.52 -5.01
CA PHE A 105 10.20 4.08 -3.81
C PHE A 105 10.28 3.09 -2.64
N TYR A 106 9.91 1.83 -2.90
CA TYR A 106 9.92 0.84 -1.82
C TYR A 106 11.33 0.48 -1.39
N LYS A 107 12.28 0.36 -2.32
CA LYS A 107 13.68 0.10 -1.96
C LYS A 107 14.25 1.24 -1.14
N LYS A 108 13.92 2.47 -1.48
CA LYS A 108 14.36 3.64 -0.74
C LYS A 108 13.84 3.61 0.70
N ASN A 109 12.71 3.00 0.93
CA ASN A 109 12.12 2.86 2.26
C ASN A 109 12.55 1.57 2.96
N GLY A 110 13.48 0.82 2.39
CA GLY A 110 14.07 -0.34 3.04
C GLY A 110 13.51 -1.69 2.64
N PHE A 111 12.59 -1.73 1.69
CA PHE A 111 12.02 -2.99 1.23
C PHE A 111 13.03 -3.76 0.39
N GLU A 112 12.95 -5.07 0.45
CA GLU A 112 13.78 -5.97 -0.34
C GLU A 112 12.90 -6.96 -1.10
N VAL A 113 13.33 -7.31 -2.31
CA VAL A 113 12.65 -8.35 -3.09
C VAL A 113 12.96 -9.70 -2.44
N PHE A 114 11.91 -10.49 -2.20
CA PHE A 114 12.11 -11.82 -1.62
C PHE A 114 11.49 -12.93 -2.48
N ASP A 115 10.66 -12.60 -3.45
CA ASP A 115 10.04 -13.61 -4.32
C ASP A 115 9.49 -12.95 -5.57
N LYS A 116 9.00 -13.77 -6.49
CA LYS A 116 8.34 -13.33 -7.71
C LYS A 116 7.07 -14.13 -7.90
N HIS A 117 6.10 -13.52 -8.55
CA HIS A 117 4.89 -14.22 -8.94
C HIS A 117 4.57 -13.91 -10.40
N ILE A 118 4.31 -14.94 -11.17
CA ILE A 118 3.99 -14.79 -12.59
C ILE A 118 2.49 -14.98 -12.77
N PHE A 119 1.84 -13.96 -13.32
CA PHE A 119 0.41 -14.02 -13.65
C PHE A 119 0.25 -14.16 -15.15
N THR A 120 -0.73 -14.95 -15.56
CA THR A 120 -1.08 -15.06 -16.96
C THR A 120 -2.32 -14.21 -17.22
N LEU A 121 -2.21 -13.21 -18.10
CA LEU A 121 -3.29 -12.32 -18.46
C LEU A 121 -3.56 -12.52 -19.96
N GLY A 122 -4.53 -13.39 -20.28
CA GLY A 122 -4.77 -13.78 -21.67
C GLY A 122 -3.56 -14.51 -22.22
N ASP A 123 -2.96 -13.98 -23.27
CA ASP A 123 -1.77 -14.56 -23.90
C ASP A 123 -0.47 -13.99 -23.36
N GLU A 124 -0.54 -13.08 -22.41
CA GLU A 124 0.63 -12.42 -21.87
C GLU A 124 0.91 -12.84 -20.45
N GLU A 125 2.18 -12.82 -20.08
CA GLU A 125 2.60 -13.06 -18.70
C GLU A 125 3.07 -11.76 -18.08
N GLN A 126 2.69 -11.54 -16.84
CA GLN A 126 3.16 -10.40 -16.05
C GLN A 126 3.87 -10.94 -14.82
N THR A 127 5.05 -10.42 -14.55
CA THR A 127 5.80 -10.80 -13.36
C THR A 127 5.71 -9.69 -12.33
N ASP A 128 5.26 -10.05 -11.13
CA ASP A 128 5.28 -9.14 -10.00
C ASP A 128 6.41 -9.54 -9.06
N LEU A 129 7.11 -8.54 -8.56
CA LEU A 129 8.11 -8.74 -7.52
C LEU A 129 7.43 -8.64 -6.18
N MET A 130 7.72 -9.59 -5.29
CA MET A 130 7.23 -9.53 -3.92
C MET A 130 8.32 -8.94 -3.07
N MET A 131 8.00 -7.87 -2.37
CA MET A 131 8.94 -7.12 -1.54
C MET A 131 8.46 -7.09 -0.10
N ARG A 132 9.39 -7.02 0.84
CA ARG A 132 9.01 -6.95 2.26
C ARG A 132 9.98 -6.11 3.05
N LEU A 133 9.47 -5.61 4.17
CA LEU A 133 10.24 -4.85 5.15
C LEU A 133 9.89 -5.40 6.54
N PHE A 134 10.91 -5.86 7.27
CA PHE A 134 10.72 -6.25 8.67
C PHE A 134 10.68 -5.01 9.54
N ILE A 135 9.76 -4.99 10.47
CA ILE A 135 9.56 -3.84 11.35
C ILE A 135 9.75 -4.21 12.82
#